data_fccffc2c2515f9ce00cf4a316dac111e
#
_entry.id   fccffc2c2515f9ce00cf4a316dac111e
#
_cell.length_a   1.000
_cell.length_b   1.000
_cell.length_c   1.000
_cell.angle_alpha   90.00
_cell.angle_beta   90.00
_cell.angle_gamma   90.00
#
_symmetry.space_group_name_H-M   'P 1'
#
loop_
_entity.id
_entity.type
_entity.pdbx_description
1 polymer ?
#
loop_
_entity_poly.entity_id
_entity_poly.type
_entity_poly.pdbx_seq_one_letter_code
_entity_poly.pdbx_strand_id
1 'polypeptide(L)'
;LAAALYDTSLSFQTERAAEQAIQTESRVGYSLTLALTATREKGVSLSFAADGFRELQAVSRGKLSLAWINPSVAATMAFRGKGLFAKRQPIRTIAVFPSYDVMAFAVHEATGITSLEQIRKERIPLRVSTGTISKEWVKYSPTMFTVSAVMKAAGFTFANLRQWGGKIQSVTRPSHPDRREALEKGTINAVFDEGIKSWGQSAIDAGFRYLPVEGNILKKLTAIGYRA
;
A
#
# COMPACT_ATOMS: atom_id res chain seq x y z
N LEU A 1 -16.28 -3.73 -5.45
CA LEU A 1 -16.99 -3.91 -4.17
C LEU A 1 -17.69 -2.63 -3.73
N ALA A 2 -17.04 -1.46 -3.78
CA ALA A 2 -17.70 -0.19 -3.50
C ALA A 2 -18.95 0.01 -4.38
N ALA A 3 -18.86 -0.27 -5.68
CA ALA A 3 -20.01 -0.24 -6.58
C ALA A 3 -21.08 -1.28 -6.20
N ALA A 4 -20.71 -2.50 -5.82
CA ALA A 4 -21.66 -3.52 -5.41
C ALA A 4 -22.33 -3.20 -4.07
N LEU A 5 -21.60 -2.61 -3.13
CA LEU A 5 -22.18 -2.10 -1.89
C LEU A 5 -23.07 -0.87 -2.13
N TYR A 6 -22.74 -0.08 -3.10
CA TYR A 6 -23.50 1.03 -3.58
C TYR A 6 -24.82 0.56 -4.21
N ASP A 7 -24.79 -0.42 -5.10
CA ASP A 7 -25.97 -1.01 -5.73
C ASP A 7 -26.89 -1.74 -4.75
N THR A 8 -26.32 -2.27 -3.68
CA THR A 8 -27.09 -2.98 -2.63
C THR A 8 -27.45 -2.12 -1.44
N SER A 9 -26.78 -1.00 -1.26
CA SER A 9 -27.13 -0.02 -0.23
C SER A 9 -28.27 0.86 -0.68
N LEU A 10 -29.24 0.32 -0.85
CA LEU A 10 -30.49 0.65 -1.41
C LEU A 10 -31.21 1.87 -0.94
N SER A 11 -30.81 2.53 -0.10
CA SER A 11 -31.56 3.68 0.30
C SER A 11 -30.73 4.92 0.30
N PHE A 12 -30.63 5.39 -0.56
CA PHE A 12 -30.15 6.37 -1.42
C PHE A 12 -30.42 7.82 -1.13
N GLN A 13 -30.87 8.17 0.03
CA GLN A 13 -30.55 9.48 0.62
C GLN A 13 -29.04 9.67 0.81
N THR A 14 -28.29 8.58 0.75
CA THR A 14 -26.82 8.55 0.83
C THR A 14 -26.12 8.42 -0.51
N GLU A 15 -26.85 8.30 -1.60
CA GLU A 15 -26.30 8.12 -2.94
C GLU A 15 -25.36 9.26 -3.31
N ARG A 16 -25.80 10.49 -3.19
CA ARG A 16 -24.96 11.67 -3.43
C ARG A 16 -23.77 11.78 -2.47
N ALA A 17 -23.97 11.40 -1.21
CA ALA A 17 -22.88 11.41 -0.24
C ALA A 17 -21.86 10.31 -0.51
N ALA A 18 -22.31 9.13 -0.93
CA ALA A 18 -21.44 8.04 -1.35
C ALA A 18 -20.68 8.37 -2.65
N GLU A 19 -21.35 8.96 -3.65
CA GLU A 19 -20.69 9.44 -4.86
C GLU A 19 -19.67 10.54 -4.56
N GLN A 20 -20.02 11.51 -3.74
CA GLN A 20 -19.08 12.54 -3.31
C GLN A 20 -17.91 11.95 -2.53
N ALA A 21 -18.15 10.99 -1.64
CA ALA A 21 -17.09 10.32 -0.91
C ALA A 21 -16.17 9.51 -1.84
N ILE A 22 -16.72 8.85 -2.86
CA ILE A 22 -15.93 8.09 -3.85
C ILE A 22 -15.14 9.01 -4.78
N GLN A 23 -15.69 10.19 -5.11
CA GLN A 23 -15.06 11.16 -6.01
C GLN A 23 -14.09 12.09 -5.30
N THR A 24 -14.25 12.34 -4.01
CA THR A 24 -13.37 13.21 -3.25
C THR A 24 -12.05 12.49 -2.96
N GLU A 25 -10.97 12.94 -3.52
CA GLU A 25 -9.61 12.44 -3.22
C GLU A 25 -9.19 12.83 -1.79
N SER A 26 -9.78 12.20 -0.81
CA SER A 26 -9.37 12.37 0.58
C SER A 26 -8.13 11.52 0.86
N ARG A 27 -7.09 12.15 1.38
CA ARG A 27 -5.87 11.46 1.85
C ARG A 27 -6.12 10.54 3.06
N VAL A 28 -7.30 10.61 3.63
CA VAL A 28 -7.68 9.93 4.88
C VAL A 28 -8.57 8.72 4.64
N GLY A 29 -8.96 8.47 3.40
CA GLY A 29 -9.91 7.42 3.05
C GLY A 29 -11.36 7.85 3.24
N TYR A 30 -12.27 7.04 2.72
CA TYR A 30 -13.70 7.31 2.77
C TYR A 30 -14.34 6.52 3.90
N SER A 31 -15.17 7.18 4.67
CA SER A 31 -16.03 6.53 5.65
C SER A 31 -17.48 6.64 5.21
N LEU A 32 -18.12 5.51 4.99
CA LEU A 32 -19.52 5.40 4.67
C LEU A 32 -20.25 4.75 5.84
N THR A 33 -21.22 5.42 6.39
CA THR A 33 -22.12 4.85 7.40
C THR A 33 -23.40 4.39 6.72
N LEU A 34 -23.61 3.08 6.70
CA LEU A 34 -24.84 2.46 6.21
C LEU A 34 -25.81 2.31 7.38
N ALA A 35 -26.88 3.08 7.37
CA ALA A 35 -27.97 2.89 8.32
C ALA A 35 -28.90 1.80 7.76
N LEU A 36 -28.88 0.63 8.36
CA LEU A 36 -29.76 -0.51 7.99
C LEU A 36 -31.18 -0.38 8.56
N THR A 37 -31.41 0.59 9.41
CA THR A 37 -32.73 0.89 10.00
C THR A 37 -32.90 2.39 10.16
N ALA A 38 -34.15 2.85 10.29
CA ALA A 38 -34.52 4.24 10.47
C ALA A 38 -33.93 4.93 11.72
N THR A 39 -33.26 4.20 12.59
CA THR A 39 -32.60 4.73 13.79
C THR A 39 -31.12 4.77 13.58
N ARG A 40 -30.51 5.95 13.66
CA ARG A 40 -29.06 6.20 13.54
C ARG A 40 -28.18 5.37 14.48
N GLU A 41 -28.74 4.78 15.51
CA GLU A 41 -28.04 4.02 16.55
C GLU A 41 -27.58 2.62 16.14
N LYS A 42 -28.09 2.11 15.03
CA LYS A 42 -27.79 0.73 14.55
C LYS A 42 -27.13 0.71 13.16
N GLY A 43 -26.44 1.76 12.79
CA GLY A 43 -25.73 1.82 11.52
C GLY A 43 -24.45 1.00 11.52
N VAL A 44 -24.07 0.51 10.34
CA VAL A 44 -22.76 -0.11 10.08
C VAL A 44 -21.85 0.95 9.47
N SER A 45 -20.73 1.20 10.11
CA SER A 45 -19.69 2.08 9.57
C SER A 45 -18.70 1.26 8.77
N LEU A 46 -18.55 1.60 7.50
CA LEU A 46 -17.57 0.98 6.60
C LEU A 46 -16.56 2.05 6.16
N SER A 47 -15.29 1.78 6.37
CA SER A 47 -14.21 2.65 5.91
C SER A 47 -13.46 2.02 4.75
N PHE A 48 -13.29 2.80 3.69
CA PHE A 48 -12.40 2.50 2.58
C PHE A 48 -11.20 3.43 2.68
N ALA A 49 -10.04 2.92 3.02
CA ALA A 49 -8.91 3.77 3.23
C ALA A 49 -7.63 3.22 2.61
N ALA A 50 -6.77 4.16 2.25
CA ALA A 50 -5.39 3.87 1.92
C ALA A 50 -4.53 3.55 3.16
N ASP A 51 -5.05 3.83 4.36
CA ASP A 51 -4.34 3.74 5.64
C ASP A 51 -4.73 2.49 6.44
N GLY A 52 -4.77 1.34 5.80
CA GLY A 52 -5.31 0.09 6.37
C GLY A 52 -4.94 -0.24 7.83
N PHE A 53 -3.82 0.26 8.35
CA PHE A 53 -3.46 0.10 9.76
C PHE A 53 -4.28 0.97 10.70
N ARG A 54 -4.71 2.17 10.29
CA ARG A 54 -5.62 3.01 11.10
C ARG A 54 -6.99 2.40 11.21
N GLU A 55 -7.51 1.88 10.11
CA GLU A 55 -8.81 1.24 10.07
C GLU A 55 -8.83 -0.03 10.92
N LEU A 56 -7.78 -0.84 10.84
CA LEU A 56 -7.62 -2.00 11.73
C LEU A 56 -7.62 -1.60 13.20
N GLN A 57 -6.96 -0.51 13.55
CA GLN A 57 -6.99 0.01 14.91
C GLN A 57 -8.36 0.56 15.28
N ALA A 58 -9.07 1.21 14.35
CA ALA A 58 -10.40 1.76 14.59
C ALA A 58 -11.43 0.63 14.81
N VAL A 59 -11.38 -0.43 13.99
CA VAL A 59 -12.20 -1.64 14.18
C VAL A 59 -11.87 -2.31 15.51
N SER A 60 -10.58 -2.48 15.83
CA SER A 60 -10.17 -3.14 17.07
C SER A 60 -10.60 -2.40 18.35
N ARG A 61 -10.83 -1.09 18.25
CA ARG A 61 -11.30 -0.22 19.33
C ARG A 61 -12.82 0.00 19.32
N GLY A 62 -13.55 -0.65 18.42
CA GLY A 62 -14.98 -0.47 18.24
C GLY A 62 -15.41 0.87 17.68
N LYS A 63 -14.48 1.66 17.11
CA LYS A 63 -14.78 2.95 16.45
C LYS A 63 -15.36 2.77 15.05
N LEU A 64 -15.05 1.66 14.41
CA LEU A 64 -15.62 1.22 13.13
C LEU A 64 -16.15 -0.20 13.30
N SER A 65 -17.26 -0.49 12.67
CA SER A 65 -17.86 -1.83 12.64
C SER A 65 -17.12 -2.74 11.65
N LEU A 66 -16.73 -2.18 10.51
CA LEU A 66 -16.08 -2.89 9.41
C LEU A 66 -15.01 -2.02 8.79
N ALA A 67 -14.02 -2.64 8.15
CA ALA A 67 -13.04 -1.97 7.31
C ALA A 67 -12.63 -2.85 6.14
N TRP A 68 -12.39 -2.21 5.01
CA TRP A 68 -11.74 -2.82 3.86
C TRP A 68 -10.24 -2.66 3.98
N ILE A 69 -9.51 -3.77 3.94
CA ILE A 69 -8.06 -3.77 4.16
C ILE A 69 -7.33 -4.32 2.94
N ASN A 70 -6.48 -3.49 2.36
CA ASN A 70 -5.53 -3.87 1.32
C ASN A 70 -4.14 -3.28 1.67
N PRO A 71 -3.07 -4.07 1.65
CA PRO A 71 -3.00 -5.52 1.44
C PRO A 71 -3.45 -6.34 2.68
N SER A 72 -3.88 -7.57 2.44
CA SER A 72 -4.39 -8.48 3.48
C SER A 72 -3.37 -8.81 4.59
N VAL A 73 -2.08 -8.64 4.32
CA VAL A 73 -1.02 -8.84 5.31
C VAL A 73 -1.19 -7.96 6.54
N ALA A 74 -1.74 -6.76 6.39
CA ALA A 74 -2.03 -5.86 7.51
C ALA A 74 -3.01 -6.48 8.51
N ALA A 75 -4.09 -7.10 8.02
CA ALA A 75 -5.05 -7.82 8.85
C ALA A 75 -4.41 -9.04 9.53
N THR A 76 -3.55 -9.77 8.81
CA THR A 76 -2.79 -10.89 9.38
C THR A 76 -1.86 -10.44 10.51
N MET A 77 -1.15 -9.33 10.34
CA MET A 77 -0.28 -8.76 11.39
C MET A 77 -1.08 -8.34 12.60
N ALA A 78 -2.20 -7.64 12.40
CA ALA A 78 -3.08 -7.21 13.49
C ALA A 78 -3.64 -8.41 14.28
N PHE A 79 -4.17 -9.40 13.59
CA PHE A 79 -4.71 -10.63 14.23
C PHE A 79 -3.64 -11.38 15.01
N ARG A 80 -2.40 -11.42 14.53
CA ARG A 80 -1.30 -12.15 15.18
C ARG A 80 -0.53 -11.33 16.21
N GLY A 81 -0.72 -10.02 16.28
CA GLY A 81 0.08 -9.12 17.10
C GLY A 81 1.54 -9.05 16.62
N LYS A 82 1.74 -8.86 15.31
CA LYS A 82 3.05 -8.75 14.68
C LYS A 82 3.17 -7.46 13.87
N GLY A 83 4.35 -7.18 13.33
CA GLY A 83 4.62 -5.99 12.55
C GLY A 83 4.44 -4.72 13.38
N LEU A 84 3.47 -3.89 13.02
CA LEU A 84 3.13 -2.65 13.77
C LEU A 84 2.22 -2.89 14.99
N PHE A 85 1.78 -4.11 15.24
CA PHE A 85 0.90 -4.45 16.35
C PHE A 85 1.67 -5.20 17.44
N ALA A 86 1.89 -4.55 18.58
CA ALA A 86 2.58 -5.16 19.72
C ALA A 86 1.79 -6.31 20.38
N LYS A 87 0.48 -6.40 20.12
CA LYS A 87 -0.41 -7.44 20.62
C LYS A 87 -1.51 -7.78 19.62
N ARG A 88 -2.08 -8.96 19.75
CA ARG A 88 -3.23 -9.40 18.96
C ARG A 88 -4.38 -8.41 19.05
N GLN A 89 -4.98 -8.09 17.92
CA GLN A 89 -6.16 -7.25 17.84
C GLN A 89 -7.43 -8.10 17.77
N PRO A 90 -8.52 -7.67 18.43
CA PRO A 90 -9.80 -8.41 18.44
C PRO A 90 -10.58 -8.19 17.13
N ILE A 91 -9.99 -8.58 16.02
CA ILE A 91 -10.58 -8.47 14.68
C ILE A 91 -10.91 -9.85 14.11
N ARG A 92 -11.85 -9.89 13.16
CA ARG A 92 -12.18 -11.07 12.37
C ARG A 92 -12.30 -10.67 10.91
N THR A 93 -11.87 -11.55 10.02
CA THR A 93 -12.11 -11.44 8.59
C THR A 93 -13.47 -12.05 8.28
N ILE A 94 -14.34 -11.30 7.63
CA ILE A 94 -15.67 -11.76 7.20
C ILE A 94 -15.66 -12.21 5.75
N ALA A 95 -14.84 -11.58 4.91
CA ALA A 95 -14.71 -11.93 3.49
C ALA A 95 -13.29 -11.65 3.00
N VAL A 96 -12.86 -12.40 2.00
CA VAL A 96 -11.61 -12.18 1.27
C VAL A 96 -11.95 -12.10 -0.21
N PHE A 97 -11.46 -11.06 -0.86
CA PHE A 97 -11.66 -10.85 -2.29
C PHE A 97 -10.32 -10.99 -3.00
N PRO A 98 -10.28 -11.59 -4.19
CA PRO A 98 -9.07 -11.63 -4.99
C PRO A 98 -8.58 -10.22 -5.29
N SER A 99 -7.28 -10.00 -5.12
CA SER A 99 -6.62 -8.77 -5.55
C SER A 99 -5.51 -9.15 -6.51
N TYR A 100 -5.49 -8.50 -7.66
CA TYR A 100 -4.41 -8.59 -8.65
C TYR A 100 -3.41 -7.44 -8.48
N ASP A 101 -3.58 -6.65 -7.42
CA ASP A 101 -2.66 -5.60 -7.05
C ASP A 101 -1.47 -6.20 -6.30
N VAL A 102 -0.28 -5.99 -6.82
CA VAL A 102 0.94 -6.54 -6.26
C VAL A 102 1.97 -5.45 -6.01
N MET A 103 2.79 -5.71 -4.98
CA MET A 103 3.99 -4.93 -4.70
C MET A 103 5.08 -5.30 -5.72
N ALA A 104 5.70 -4.30 -6.34
CA ALA A 104 6.79 -4.53 -7.27
C ALA A 104 7.97 -3.60 -7.02
N PHE A 105 9.14 -4.12 -7.34
CA PHE A 105 10.43 -3.43 -7.33
C PHE A 105 10.95 -3.46 -8.76
N ALA A 106 10.83 -2.36 -9.46
CA ALA A 106 11.28 -2.25 -10.84
C ALA A 106 12.50 -1.33 -10.95
N VAL A 107 13.42 -1.67 -11.85
CA VAL A 107 14.59 -0.85 -12.19
C VAL A 107 14.75 -0.80 -13.70
N HIS A 108 15.26 0.32 -14.20
CA HIS A 108 15.56 0.48 -15.62
C HIS A 108 16.71 -0.47 -16.02
N GLU A 109 16.58 -1.17 -17.13
CA GLU A 109 17.53 -2.21 -17.58
C GLU A 109 18.95 -1.69 -17.75
N ALA A 110 19.12 -0.44 -18.19
CA ALA A 110 20.43 0.20 -18.32
C ALA A 110 21.21 0.32 -17.00
N THR A 111 20.56 0.10 -15.83
CA THR A 111 21.26 0.07 -14.54
C THR A 111 22.09 -1.21 -14.35
N GLY A 112 21.84 -2.25 -15.12
CA GLY A 112 22.47 -3.56 -14.96
C GLY A 112 22.07 -4.32 -13.68
N ILE A 113 21.15 -3.79 -12.86
CA ILE A 113 20.75 -4.37 -11.58
C ILE A 113 19.87 -5.60 -11.81
N THR A 114 20.20 -6.71 -11.17
CA THR A 114 19.46 -7.97 -11.27
C THR A 114 18.81 -8.42 -9.96
N SER A 115 19.22 -7.83 -8.82
CA SER A 115 18.67 -8.19 -7.52
C SER A 115 18.67 -7.00 -6.54
N LEU A 116 17.80 -7.07 -5.53
CA LEU A 116 17.77 -6.08 -4.44
C LEU A 116 19.08 -6.12 -3.60
N GLU A 117 19.68 -7.29 -3.47
CA GLU A 117 20.95 -7.42 -2.73
C GLU A 117 22.12 -6.74 -3.44
N GLN A 118 22.13 -6.73 -4.78
CA GLN A 118 23.13 -6.02 -5.57
C GLN A 118 23.11 -4.53 -5.27
N ILE A 119 21.92 -3.91 -5.17
CA ILE A 119 21.77 -2.50 -4.83
C ILE A 119 22.52 -2.17 -3.53
N ARG A 120 22.41 -3.05 -2.53
CA ARG A 120 23.10 -2.90 -1.25
C ARG A 120 24.62 -3.09 -1.37
N LYS A 121 25.03 -4.18 -2.02
CA LYS A 121 26.46 -4.54 -2.12
C LYS A 121 27.26 -3.47 -2.83
N GLU A 122 26.72 -2.94 -3.91
CA GLU A 122 27.37 -1.97 -4.77
C GLU A 122 27.05 -0.52 -4.41
N ARG A 123 26.18 -0.31 -3.41
CA ARG A 123 25.71 1.03 -2.96
C ARG A 123 25.20 1.88 -4.09
N ILE A 124 24.36 1.29 -4.96
CA ILE A 124 23.91 1.93 -6.21
C ILE A 124 23.00 3.13 -5.91
N PRO A 125 23.32 4.32 -6.44
CA PRO A 125 22.53 5.54 -6.23
C PRO A 125 21.31 5.56 -7.14
N LEU A 126 20.21 4.97 -6.70
CA LEU A 126 18.95 4.94 -7.46
C LEU A 126 18.19 6.26 -7.36
N ARG A 127 17.53 6.62 -8.46
CA ARG A 127 16.47 7.63 -8.50
C ARG A 127 15.12 6.92 -8.45
N VAL A 128 14.58 6.77 -7.25
CA VAL A 128 13.40 5.93 -6.97
C VAL A 128 12.13 6.76 -6.93
N SER A 129 11.07 6.33 -7.64
CA SER A 129 9.70 6.77 -7.39
C SER A 129 8.99 5.76 -6.48
N THR A 130 8.32 6.25 -5.45
CA THR A 130 7.62 5.45 -4.44
C THR A 130 6.48 6.25 -3.80
N GLY A 131 5.69 5.61 -2.96
CA GLY A 131 4.67 6.29 -2.17
C GLY A 131 5.24 7.30 -1.17
N THR A 132 4.39 7.94 -0.39
CA THR A 132 4.81 8.94 0.61
C THR A 132 5.63 8.31 1.73
N ILE A 133 6.86 8.80 1.94
CA ILE A 133 7.86 8.26 2.88
C ILE A 133 8.04 9.09 4.17
N SER A 134 7.04 9.77 4.68
CA SER A 134 7.15 10.38 6.00
C SER A 134 7.17 9.32 7.10
N LYS A 135 7.89 9.60 8.23
CA LYS A 135 7.91 8.70 9.39
C LYS A 135 6.51 8.39 9.91
N GLU A 136 5.63 9.36 9.84
CA GLU A 136 4.24 9.22 10.28
C GLU A 136 3.44 8.37 9.30
N TRP A 137 3.56 8.64 8.00
CA TRP A 137 2.82 7.92 6.98
C TRP A 137 3.18 6.43 6.90
N VAL A 138 4.47 6.08 6.99
CA VAL A 138 4.93 4.68 6.97
C VAL A 138 4.29 3.84 8.09
N LYS A 139 3.92 4.45 9.23
CA LYS A 139 3.24 3.75 10.33
C LYS A 139 1.80 3.37 10.00
N TYR A 140 1.18 4.04 9.05
CA TYR A 140 -0.25 3.87 8.74
C TYR A 140 -0.48 3.26 7.37
N SER A 141 0.47 3.38 6.46
CA SER A 141 0.40 2.81 5.11
C SER A 141 0.98 1.39 5.06
N PRO A 142 0.16 0.36 4.86
CA PRO A 142 0.65 -1.02 4.68
C PRO A 142 1.59 -1.15 3.49
N THR A 143 1.37 -0.39 2.43
CA THR A 143 2.22 -0.32 1.24
C THR A 143 3.63 0.12 1.61
N MET A 144 3.77 1.30 2.22
CA MET A 144 5.07 1.85 2.58
C MET A 144 5.76 1.05 3.68
N PHE A 145 4.97 0.43 4.57
CA PHE A 145 5.49 -0.55 5.52
C PHE A 145 6.10 -1.74 4.77
N THR A 146 5.40 -2.27 3.75
CA THR A 146 5.89 -3.42 2.96
C THR A 146 7.13 -3.05 2.14
N VAL A 147 7.12 -1.94 1.41
CA VAL A 147 8.31 -1.46 0.68
C VAL A 147 9.50 -1.34 1.62
N SER A 148 9.32 -0.69 2.77
CA SER A 148 10.39 -0.51 3.77
C SER A 148 10.86 -1.83 4.36
N ALA A 149 9.95 -2.78 4.60
CA ALA A 149 10.28 -4.10 5.12
C ALA A 149 11.11 -4.93 4.13
N VAL A 150 10.74 -4.91 2.85
CA VAL A 150 11.49 -5.60 1.78
C VAL A 150 12.89 -5.00 1.64
N MET A 151 12.99 -3.67 1.54
CA MET A 151 14.28 -2.99 1.47
C MET A 151 15.16 -3.31 2.67
N LYS A 152 14.62 -3.26 3.90
CA LYS A 152 15.33 -3.60 5.13
C LYS A 152 15.77 -5.08 5.14
N ALA A 153 14.92 -5.97 4.67
CA ALA A 153 15.27 -7.39 4.52
C ALA A 153 16.40 -7.62 3.52
N ALA A 154 16.46 -6.82 2.43
CA ALA A 154 17.55 -6.77 1.47
C ALA A 154 18.81 -6.07 2.02
N GLY A 155 18.72 -5.41 3.17
CA GLY A 155 19.84 -4.80 3.89
C GLY A 155 20.10 -3.33 3.56
N PHE A 156 19.11 -2.59 3.05
CA PHE A 156 19.20 -1.15 2.82
C PHE A 156 17.86 -0.44 3.08
N THR A 157 17.89 0.88 3.07
CA THR A 157 16.75 1.76 3.36
C THR A 157 16.74 2.96 2.41
N PHE A 158 15.67 3.74 2.41
CA PHE A 158 15.65 5.02 1.69
C PHE A 158 16.73 6.01 2.18
N ALA A 159 17.10 5.94 3.47
CA ALA A 159 18.20 6.75 3.99
C ALA A 159 19.55 6.33 3.37
N ASN A 160 19.79 5.02 3.25
CA ASN A 160 20.99 4.51 2.56
C ASN A 160 21.03 4.94 1.09
N LEU A 161 19.92 4.84 0.37
CA LEU A 161 19.86 5.31 -1.02
C LEU A 161 20.26 6.77 -1.15
N ARG A 162 19.75 7.65 -0.27
CA ARG A 162 20.13 9.06 -0.25
C ARG A 162 21.62 9.27 0.06
N GLN A 163 22.12 8.52 1.07
CA GLN A 163 23.54 8.56 1.45
C GLN A 163 24.47 8.14 0.29
N TRP A 164 24.01 7.22 -0.55
CA TRP A 164 24.75 6.77 -1.72
C TRP A 164 24.62 7.71 -2.93
N GLY A 165 23.93 8.84 -2.78
CA GLY A 165 23.71 9.83 -3.84
C GLY A 165 22.43 9.64 -4.65
N GLY A 166 21.56 8.72 -4.25
CA GLY A 166 20.25 8.49 -4.86
C GLY A 166 19.26 9.60 -4.54
N LYS A 167 18.18 9.65 -5.31
CA LYS A 167 17.06 10.58 -5.14
C LYS A 167 15.76 9.83 -4.95
N ILE A 168 14.84 10.42 -4.17
CA ILE A 168 13.52 9.81 -3.92
C ILE A 168 12.45 10.79 -4.37
N GLN A 169 11.65 10.37 -5.33
CA GLN A 169 10.40 11.02 -5.71
C GLN A 169 9.26 10.36 -4.94
N SER A 170 8.61 11.10 -4.06
CA SER A 170 7.41 10.63 -3.37
C SER A 170 6.16 11.05 -4.12
N VAL A 171 5.25 10.12 -4.35
CA VAL A 171 3.93 10.37 -4.94
C VAL A 171 2.83 9.94 -3.97
N THR A 172 1.65 10.56 -4.09
CA THR A 172 0.54 10.29 -3.16
C THR A 172 -0.26 9.04 -3.50
N ARG A 173 -0.13 8.54 -4.73
CA ARG A 173 -0.81 7.33 -5.23
C ARG A 173 0.01 6.68 -6.35
N PRO A 174 -0.12 5.36 -6.59
CA PRO A 174 0.60 4.64 -7.64
C PRO A 174 0.40 5.23 -9.05
N SER A 175 -0.81 5.71 -9.37
CA SER A 175 -1.18 6.30 -10.67
C SER A 175 -0.87 7.79 -10.80
N HIS A 176 -0.04 8.37 -9.91
CA HIS A 176 0.22 9.82 -9.94
C HIS A 176 0.86 10.26 -11.25
N PRO A 177 0.38 11.37 -11.88
CA PRO A 177 0.92 11.86 -13.15
C PRO A 177 2.42 12.11 -13.13
N ASP A 178 2.97 12.65 -12.03
CA ASP A 178 4.41 12.92 -11.88
C ASP A 178 5.27 11.66 -12.03
N ARG A 179 4.76 10.48 -11.61
CA ARG A 179 5.46 9.21 -11.82
C ARG A 179 5.51 8.86 -13.29
N ARG A 180 4.38 8.99 -14.01
CA ARG A 180 4.33 8.75 -15.45
C ARG A 180 5.28 9.66 -16.20
N GLU A 181 5.22 10.94 -15.92
CA GLU A 181 6.12 11.93 -16.51
C GLU A 181 7.60 11.61 -16.21
N ALA A 182 7.90 11.17 -14.98
CA ALA A 182 9.26 10.81 -14.60
C ALA A 182 9.77 9.56 -15.32
N LEU A 183 8.89 8.57 -15.60
CA LEU A 183 9.22 7.41 -16.44
C LEU A 183 9.49 7.85 -17.89
N GLU A 184 8.60 8.64 -18.47
CA GLU A 184 8.73 9.14 -19.86
C GLU A 184 9.99 9.99 -20.08
N LYS A 185 10.32 10.83 -19.11
CA LYS A 185 11.52 11.70 -19.16
C LYS A 185 12.81 11.04 -18.69
N GLY A 186 12.77 9.79 -18.21
CA GLY A 186 13.93 9.09 -17.67
C GLY A 186 14.55 9.76 -16.43
N THR A 187 13.79 10.56 -15.68
CA THR A 187 14.28 11.24 -14.46
C THR A 187 14.37 10.32 -13.27
N ILE A 188 13.68 9.17 -13.31
CA ILE A 188 13.81 8.06 -12.37
C ILE A 188 14.40 6.83 -13.07
N ASN A 189 15.02 5.95 -12.31
CA ASN A 189 15.51 4.66 -12.81
C ASN A 189 15.08 3.48 -11.92
N ALA A 190 14.19 3.73 -10.95
CA ALA A 190 13.56 2.70 -10.14
C ALA A 190 12.15 3.11 -9.72
N VAL A 191 11.25 2.13 -9.55
CA VAL A 191 9.93 2.27 -8.96
C VAL A 191 9.75 1.17 -7.93
N PHE A 192 9.50 1.54 -6.66
CA PHE A 192 9.26 0.63 -5.55
C PHE A 192 7.89 0.95 -4.95
N ASP A 193 6.86 0.25 -5.40
CA ASP A 193 5.48 0.56 -4.98
C ASP A 193 4.52 -0.59 -5.27
N GLU A 194 3.30 -0.48 -4.75
CA GLU A 194 2.16 -1.29 -5.16
C GLU A 194 1.47 -0.66 -6.38
N GLY A 195 0.32 -1.23 -6.76
CA GLY A 195 -0.50 -0.67 -7.84
C GLY A 195 0.12 -0.87 -9.22
N ILE A 196 0.79 -1.98 -9.43
CA ILE A 196 1.48 -2.34 -10.68
C ILE A 196 0.59 -2.14 -11.92
N LYS A 197 -0.72 -2.33 -11.80
CA LYS A 197 -1.68 -2.11 -12.90
C LYS A 197 -1.72 -0.65 -13.37
N SER A 198 -1.36 0.30 -12.50
CA SER A 198 -1.44 1.73 -12.80
C SER A 198 -0.15 2.31 -13.37
N TRP A 199 0.99 1.66 -13.17
CA TRP A 199 2.30 2.16 -13.64
C TRP A 199 3.18 1.09 -14.31
N GLY A 200 2.86 -0.19 -14.11
CA GLY A 200 3.72 -1.27 -14.53
C GLY A 200 3.95 -1.32 -16.03
N GLN A 201 2.88 -1.17 -16.84
CA GLN A 201 3.03 -1.15 -18.30
C GLN A 201 3.88 0.03 -18.75
N SER A 202 3.61 1.24 -18.22
CA SER A 202 4.41 2.42 -18.56
C SER A 202 5.89 2.25 -18.17
N ALA A 203 6.18 1.53 -17.08
CA ALA A 203 7.55 1.22 -16.69
C ALA A 203 8.20 0.22 -17.66
N ILE A 204 7.50 -0.85 -18.05
CA ILE A 204 8.00 -1.80 -19.05
C ILE A 204 8.28 -1.09 -20.38
N ASP A 205 7.35 -0.28 -20.86
CA ASP A 205 7.49 0.48 -22.10
C ASP A 205 8.68 1.47 -22.04
N ALA A 206 9.02 1.96 -20.85
CA ALA A 206 10.17 2.80 -20.58
C ALA A 206 11.48 2.01 -20.32
N GLY A 207 11.52 0.69 -20.54
CA GLY A 207 12.70 -0.16 -20.41
C GLY A 207 13.01 -0.60 -18.97
N PHE A 208 12.00 -0.65 -18.09
CA PHE A 208 12.17 -1.19 -16.75
C PHE A 208 11.89 -2.70 -16.72
N ARG A 209 12.53 -3.38 -15.78
CA ARG A 209 12.26 -4.78 -15.43
C ARG A 209 12.00 -4.93 -13.94
N TYR A 210 11.23 -5.95 -13.58
CA TYR A 210 10.99 -6.27 -12.18
C TYR A 210 12.16 -7.04 -11.57
N LEU A 211 12.49 -6.67 -10.32
CA LEU A 211 13.45 -7.41 -9.51
C LEU A 211 12.72 -8.48 -8.69
N PRO A 212 13.23 -9.69 -8.62
CA PRO A 212 12.66 -10.73 -7.77
C PRO A 212 12.86 -10.41 -6.28
N VAL A 213 11.87 -10.79 -5.47
CA VAL A 213 12.01 -10.82 -4.00
C VAL A 213 12.31 -12.27 -3.60
N GLU A 214 13.55 -12.56 -3.33
CA GLU A 214 14.05 -13.93 -3.23
C GLU A 214 14.34 -14.42 -1.80
N GLY A 215 14.38 -15.74 -1.64
CA GLY A 215 15.01 -16.58 -0.59
C GLY A 215 15.14 -15.94 0.79
N ASN A 216 16.29 -15.33 1.06
CA ASN A 216 16.58 -14.73 2.36
C ASN A 216 15.69 -13.54 2.71
N ILE A 217 15.27 -12.76 1.72
CA ILE A 217 14.35 -11.63 1.91
C ILE A 217 12.99 -12.19 2.34
N LEU A 218 12.46 -13.20 1.64
CA LEU A 218 11.19 -13.85 1.99
C LEU A 218 11.22 -14.45 3.40
N LYS A 219 12.29 -15.15 3.78
CA LYS A 219 12.47 -15.70 5.13
C LYS A 219 12.36 -14.61 6.21
N LYS A 220 13.05 -13.47 6.01
CA LYS A 220 12.99 -12.34 6.94
C LYS A 220 11.60 -11.72 7.01
N LEU A 221 10.90 -11.62 5.88
CA LEU A 221 9.53 -11.12 5.81
C LEU A 221 8.55 -12.05 6.54
N THR A 222 8.69 -13.35 6.36
CA THR A 222 7.86 -14.35 7.06
C THR A 222 8.02 -14.24 8.58
N ALA A 223 9.23 -13.98 9.08
CA ALA A 223 9.47 -13.79 10.50
C ALA A 223 8.69 -12.63 11.11
N ILE A 224 8.44 -11.57 10.33
CA ILE A 224 7.65 -10.40 10.78
C ILE A 224 6.16 -10.47 10.43
N GLY A 225 5.70 -11.59 9.86
CA GLY A 225 4.27 -11.84 9.69
C GLY A 225 3.74 -11.91 8.27
N TYR A 226 4.59 -11.73 7.26
CA TYR A 226 4.20 -12.03 5.87
C TYR A 226 3.99 -13.53 5.69
N ARG A 227 3.22 -13.89 4.67
CA ARG A 227 3.13 -15.27 4.19
C ARG A 227 3.98 -15.39 2.93
N ALA A 228 4.74 -16.47 2.84
CA ALA A 228 5.38 -16.90 1.60
C ALA A 228 4.34 -17.53 0.69
#